data_3fd590f27d694353a2e0d6fe8edfd3fb
#
_entry.id   3fd590f27d694353a2e0d6fe8edfd3fb
#
_cell.length_a   1.000
_cell.length_b   1.000
_cell.length_c   1.000
_cell.angle_alpha   90.00
_cell.angle_beta   90.00
_cell.angle_gamma   90.00
#
_symmetry.space_group_name_H-M   'P 1'
#
loop_
_entity.id
_entity.type
_entity.pdbx_description
1 polymer ?
#
loop_
_entity_poly.entity_id
_entity_poly.type
_entity_poly.pdbx_seq_one_letter_code
_entity_poly.pdbx_strand_id
1 'polypeptide(L)'
;EWNTEQTAIIQQMHDFLIAHPQQRYTIEALSRRFLINTSTLKSAFKAIYGMPIAAYMKEFRMHKAMKLLQDPSLSIAQIAAMLGYESQSKFARAFKEHAGVLPKDYRKEIRERQ
;
A
#
# COMPACT_ATOMS: atom_id res chain seq x y z
N GLU A 1 -22.05 6.34 13.67
CA GLU A 1 -21.55 7.59 13.14
C GLU A 1 -21.60 7.65 11.61
N TRP A 2 -21.13 6.57 10.97
CA TRP A 2 -21.23 6.44 9.52
C TRP A 2 -22.42 5.56 9.19
N ASN A 3 -23.23 5.95 8.19
CA ASN A 3 -24.34 5.11 7.79
C ASN A 3 -23.85 3.88 7.00
N THR A 4 -24.75 2.93 6.78
CA THR A 4 -24.43 1.66 6.11
C THR A 4 -23.88 1.90 4.70
N GLU A 5 -24.47 2.85 3.97
CA GLU A 5 -24.03 3.18 2.62
C GLU A 5 -22.60 3.75 2.60
N GLN A 6 -22.31 4.68 3.50
CA GLN A 6 -20.97 5.27 3.60
C GLN A 6 -19.92 4.22 3.96
N THR A 7 -20.25 3.36 4.91
CA THR A 7 -19.36 2.25 5.29
C THR A 7 -19.08 1.33 4.11
N ALA A 8 -20.10 0.99 3.35
CA ALA A 8 -19.96 0.12 2.17
C ALA A 8 -19.07 0.77 1.10
N ILE A 9 -19.23 2.07 0.87
CA ILE A 9 -18.39 2.81 -0.09
C ILE A 9 -16.92 2.77 0.33
N ILE A 10 -16.65 3.00 1.61
CA ILE A 10 -15.28 2.99 2.12
C ILE A 10 -14.65 1.59 2.01
N GLN A 11 -15.42 0.54 2.27
CA GLN A 11 -14.95 -0.83 2.12
C GLN A 11 -14.65 -1.17 0.65
N GLN A 12 -15.50 -0.73 -0.26
CA GLN A 12 -15.28 -0.90 -1.70
C GLN A 12 -14.02 -0.15 -2.15
N MET A 13 -13.82 1.05 -1.62
CA MET A 13 -12.63 1.86 -1.91
C MET A 13 -11.36 1.14 -1.42
N HIS A 14 -11.40 0.61 -0.21
CA HIS A 14 -10.31 -0.18 0.36
C HIS A 14 -9.96 -1.35 -0.55
N ASP A 15 -10.96 -2.14 -0.95
CA ASP A 15 -10.74 -3.31 -1.78
C ASP A 15 -10.18 -2.93 -3.15
N PHE A 16 -10.64 -1.81 -3.70
CA PHE A 16 -10.11 -1.27 -4.95
C PHE A 16 -8.64 -0.89 -4.81
N LEU A 17 -8.28 -0.20 -3.73
CA LEU A 17 -6.90 0.25 -3.50
C LEU A 17 -5.93 -0.92 -3.34
N ILE A 18 -6.29 -1.92 -2.56
CA ILE A 18 -5.39 -3.06 -2.33
C ILE A 18 -5.28 -3.97 -3.56
N ALA A 19 -6.26 -3.93 -4.46
CA ALA A 19 -6.20 -4.68 -5.72
C ALA A 19 -5.31 -3.98 -6.76
N HIS A 20 -5.00 -2.70 -6.56
CA HIS A 20 -4.21 -1.90 -7.51
C HIS A 20 -3.06 -1.19 -6.81
N PRO A 21 -2.15 -1.91 -6.14
CA PRO A 21 -1.09 -1.29 -5.34
C PRO A 21 -0.08 -0.50 -6.17
N GLN A 22 0.01 -0.77 -7.48
CA GLN A 22 0.89 -0.03 -8.38
C GLN A 22 0.36 1.37 -8.71
N GLN A 23 -0.92 1.65 -8.43
CA GLN A 23 -1.54 2.94 -8.72
C GLN A 23 -1.48 3.84 -7.49
N ARG A 24 -1.29 5.15 -7.74
CA ARG A 24 -1.31 6.19 -6.71
C ARG A 24 -2.51 7.08 -6.95
N TYR A 25 -3.47 7.07 -6.04
CA TYR A 25 -4.69 7.88 -6.16
C TYR A 25 -4.63 9.01 -5.15
N THR A 26 -4.97 10.23 -5.60
CA THR A 26 -5.16 11.36 -4.69
C THR A 26 -6.51 11.22 -3.99
N ILE A 27 -6.65 11.90 -2.85
CA ILE A 27 -7.93 11.94 -2.13
C ILE A 27 -9.02 12.49 -3.05
N GLU A 28 -8.70 13.54 -3.84
CA GLU A 28 -9.65 14.15 -4.79
C GLU A 28 -10.08 13.16 -5.87
N ALA A 29 -9.15 12.38 -6.41
CA ALA A 29 -9.47 11.38 -7.42
C ALA A 29 -10.39 10.29 -6.85
N LEU A 30 -10.11 9.83 -5.64
CA LEU A 30 -10.95 8.83 -4.97
C LEU A 30 -12.33 9.38 -4.65
N SER A 31 -12.39 10.62 -4.19
CA SER A 31 -13.66 11.33 -3.91
C SER A 31 -14.55 11.36 -5.14
N ARG A 32 -13.99 11.69 -6.30
CA ARG A 32 -14.73 11.74 -7.56
C ARG A 32 -15.16 10.34 -8.02
N ARG A 33 -14.25 9.37 -7.90
CA ARG A 33 -14.52 8.00 -8.35
C ARG A 33 -15.63 7.34 -7.54
N PHE A 34 -15.62 7.54 -6.23
CA PHE A 34 -16.56 6.87 -5.32
C PHE A 34 -17.72 7.77 -4.88
N LEU A 35 -17.82 8.97 -5.45
CA LEU A 35 -18.91 9.92 -5.20
C LEU A 35 -19.14 10.17 -3.71
N ILE A 36 -18.05 10.45 -3.00
CA ILE A 36 -18.07 10.78 -1.57
C ILE A 36 -17.18 11.99 -1.33
N ASN A 37 -17.61 12.94 -0.48
CA ASN A 37 -16.81 14.14 -0.26
C ASN A 37 -15.51 13.81 0.47
N THR A 38 -14.49 14.64 0.25
CA THR A 38 -13.14 14.40 0.76
C THR A 38 -13.06 14.32 2.28
N SER A 39 -13.84 15.15 2.96
CA SER A 39 -13.87 15.18 4.43
C SER A 39 -14.40 13.87 5.00
N THR A 40 -15.54 13.41 4.49
CA THR A 40 -16.14 12.14 4.91
C THR A 40 -15.22 10.98 4.58
N LEU A 41 -14.64 10.99 3.39
CA LEU A 41 -13.71 9.95 2.95
C LEU A 41 -12.56 9.78 3.94
N LYS A 42 -11.86 10.88 4.25
CA LYS A 42 -10.72 10.84 5.16
C LYS A 42 -11.11 10.35 6.56
N SER A 43 -12.18 10.92 7.10
CA SER A 43 -12.61 10.58 8.47
C SER A 43 -13.09 9.14 8.57
N ALA A 44 -13.91 8.71 7.62
CA ALA A 44 -14.46 7.37 7.63
C ALA A 44 -13.38 6.30 7.39
N PHE A 45 -12.47 6.55 6.46
CA PHE A 45 -11.40 5.58 6.20
C PHE A 45 -10.53 5.39 7.46
N LYS A 46 -10.12 6.50 8.08
CA LYS A 46 -9.32 6.42 9.30
C LYS A 46 -10.06 5.72 10.44
N ALA A 47 -11.36 6.00 10.59
CA ALA A 47 -12.17 5.38 11.63
C ALA A 47 -12.31 3.87 11.43
N ILE A 48 -12.53 3.43 10.19
CA ILE A 48 -12.77 2.02 9.87
C ILE A 48 -11.45 1.22 9.84
N TYR A 49 -10.40 1.77 9.26
CA TYR A 49 -9.15 1.04 9.03
C TYR A 49 -8.01 1.46 9.96
N GLY A 50 -8.23 2.42 10.84
CA GLY A 50 -7.28 2.77 11.90
C GLY A 50 -6.21 3.77 11.53
N MET A 51 -6.06 4.13 10.27
CA MET A 51 -5.06 5.10 9.82
C MET A 51 -5.47 5.76 8.52
N PRO A 52 -4.90 6.93 8.19
CA PRO A 52 -5.18 7.59 6.91
C PRO A 52 -4.82 6.70 5.72
N ILE A 53 -5.47 6.93 4.59
CA ILE A 53 -5.27 6.12 3.38
C ILE A 53 -3.79 6.00 2.99
N ALA A 54 -3.07 7.13 2.96
CA ALA A 54 -1.67 7.11 2.54
C ALA A 54 -0.81 6.22 3.43
N ALA A 55 -0.99 6.31 4.73
CA ALA A 55 -0.26 5.49 5.70
C ALA A 55 -0.66 4.01 5.57
N TYR A 56 -1.95 3.75 5.43
CA TYR A 56 -2.46 2.39 5.25
C TYR A 56 -1.88 1.73 4.01
N MET A 57 -1.89 2.44 2.88
CA MET A 57 -1.37 1.89 1.63
C MET A 57 0.15 1.71 1.66
N LYS A 58 0.87 2.58 2.36
CA LYS A 58 2.31 2.41 2.53
C LYS A 58 2.61 1.10 3.29
N GLU A 59 1.91 0.86 4.40
CA GLU A 59 2.06 -0.39 5.14
C GLU A 59 1.68 -1.60 4.29
N PHE A 60 0.58 -1.51 3.57
CA PHE A 60 0.13 -2.59 2.70
C PHE A 60 1.21 -2.92 1.66
N ARG A 61 1.80 -1.89 1.01
CA ARG A 61 2.85 -2.10 0.01
C ARG A 61 4.10 -2.75 0.60
N MET A 62 4.47 -2.35 1.81
CA MET A 62 5.65 -2.91 2.46
C MET A 62 5.44 -4.37 2.84
N HIS A 63 4.27 -4.73 3.38
CA HIS A 63 3.95 -6.12 3.66
C HIS A 63 3.91 -6.97 2.40
N LYS A 64 3.35 -6.43 1.31
CA LYS A 64 3.35 -7.12 0.03
C LYS A 64 4.77 -7.28 -0.52
N ALA A 65 5.61 -6.27 -0.34
CA ALA A 65 7.02 -6.33 -0.74
C ALA A 65 7.74 -7.49 -0.05
N MET A 66 7.48 -7.68 1.24
CA MET A 66 8.09 -8.79 1.98
C MET A 66 7.73 -10.13 1.39
N LYS A 67 6.48 -10.30 0.96
CA LYS A 67 6.03 -11.54 0.31
C LYS A 67 6.68 -11.71 -1.06
N LEU A 68 6.70 -10.63 -1.86
CA LEU A 68 7.28 -10.68 -3.20
C LEU A 68 8.79 -10.95 -3.17
N LEU A 69 9.48 -10.47 -2.16
CA LEU A 69 10.92 -10.71 -2.00
C LEU A 69 11.25 -12.18 -1.76
N GLN A 70 10.27 -12.98 -1.36
CA GLN A 70 10.46 -14.42 -1.19
C GLN A 70 10.53 -15.17 -2.53
N ASP A 71 10.07 -14.54 -3.61
CA ASP A 71 10.12 -15.12 -4.94
C ASP A 71 11.43 -14.74 -5.62
N PRO A 72 12.37 -15.69 -5.79
CA PRO A 72 13.67 -15.37 -6.37
C PRO A 72 13.62 -15.02 -7.87
N SER A 73 12.50 -15.31 -8.53
CA SER A 73 12.34 -14.96 -9.95
C SER A 73 12.06 -13.49 -10.17
N LEU A 74 11.67 -12.75 -9.12
CA LEU A 74 11.37 -11.32 -9.21
C LEU A 74 12.58 -10.51 -8.79
N SER A 75 13.02 -9.58 -9.66
CA SER A 75 14.07 -8.65 -9.28
C SER A 75 13.52 -7.57 -8.34
N ILE A 76 14.39 -6.91 -7.60
CA ILE A 76 13.99 -5.82 -6.72
C ILE A 76 13.40 -4.68 -7.54
N ALA A 77 13.95 -4.41 -8.75
CA ALA A 77 13.40 -3.40 -9.65
C ALA A 77 11.98 -3.74 -10.11
N GLN A 78 11.72 -5.02 -10.42
CA GLN A 78 10.37 -5.47 -10.78
C GLN A 78 9.40 -5.29 -9.63
N ILE A 79 9.80 -5.64 -8.42
CA ILE A 79 8.97 -5.48 -7.22
C ILE A 79 8.65 -4.01 -6.99
N ALA A 80 9.65 -3.13 -7.12
CA ALA A 80 9.44 -1.68 -6.99
C ALA A 80 8.37 -1.20 -7.96
N ALA A 81 8.45 -1.60 -9.22
CA ALA A 81 7.48 -1.24 -10.25
C ALA A 81 6.08 -1.78 -9.92
N MET A 82 5.99 -3.03 -9.50
CA MET A 82 4.72 -3.67 -9.13
C MET A 82 4.00 -2.94 -8.00
N LEU A 83 4.77 -2.26 -7.14
CA LEU A 83 4.22 -1.54 -5.99
C LEU A 83 4.09 -0.04 -6.25
N GLY A 84 4.31 0.40 -7.50
CA GLY A 84 4.09 1.78 -7.89
C GLY A 84 5.17 2.76 -7.50
N TYR A 85 6.40 2.29 -7.26
CA TYR A 85 7.53 3.18 -6.98
C TYR A 85 8.19 3.60 -8.29
N GLU A 86 8.55 4.87 -8.40
CA GLU A 86 9.17 5.44 -9.59
C GLU A 86 10.54 4.85 -9.87
N SER A 87 11.25 4.42 -8.81
CA SER A 87 12.59 3.88 -8.95
C SER A 87 12.85 2.84 -7.87
N GLN A 88 13.82 1.97 -8.14
CA GLN A 88 14.29 1.00 -7.16
C GLN A 88 14.83 1.69 -5.92
N SER A 89 15.51 2.83 -6.08
CA SER A 89 16.08 3.59 -4.96
C SER A 89 15.00 4.10 -4.01
N LYS A 90 13.91 4.64 -4.56
CA LYS A 90 12.78 5.12 -3.74
C LYS A 90 12.12 3.98 -3.00
N PHE A 91 11.95 2.84 -3.66
CA PHE A 91 11.41 1.64 -3.01
C PHE A 91 12.34 1.17 -1.88
N ALA A 92 13.64 1.07 -2.16
CA ALA A 92 14.61 0.59 -1.17
C ALA A 92 14.62 1.46 0.09
N ARG A 93 14.51 2.78 -0.09
CA ARG A 93 14.44 3.72 1.03
C ARG A 93 13.18 3.49 1.88
N ALA A 94 12.02 3.40 1.23
CA ALA A 94 10.75 3.17 1.91
C ALA A 94 10.77 1.82 2.64
N PHE A 95 11.31 0.79 2.01
CA PHE A 95 11.41 -0.54 2.60
C PHE A 95 12.31 -0.53 3.83
N LYS A 96 13.47 0.11 3.73
CA LYS A 96 14.40 0.19 4.87
C LYS A 96 13.80 0.96 6.05
N GLU A 97 13.06 2.04 5.77
CA GLU A 97 12.36 2.77 6.84
C GLU A 97 11.35 1.89 7.57
N HIS A 98 10.69 0.99 6.84
CA HIS A 98 9.69 0.10 7.42
C HIS A 98 10.30 -1.14 8.07
N ALA A 99 11.22 -1.79 7.38
CA ALA A 99 11.74 -3.11 7.77
C ALA A 99 13.08 -3.06 8.52
N GLY A 100 13.75 -1.92 8.53
CA GLY A 100 15.05 -1.76 9.19
C GLY A 100 16.24 -2.21 8.36
N VAL A 101 16.02 -2.88 7.23
CA VAL A 101 17.07 -3.37 6.33
C VAL A 101 16.67 -3.11 4.88
N LEU A 102 17.66 -3.10 3.99
CA LEU A 102 17.42 -2.96 2.56
C LEU A 102 16.75 -4.22 2.00
N PRO A 103 15.98 -4.09 0.90
CA PRO A 103 15.31 -5.25 0.30
C PRO A 103 16.26 -6.40 -0.04
N LYS A 104 17.44 -6.11 -0.56
CA LYS A 104 18.42 -7.15 -0.91
C LYS A 104 18.90 -7.91 0.33
N ASP A 105 19.07 -7.21 1.44
CA ASP A 105 19.52 -7.83 2.70
C ASP A 105 18.41 -8.65 3.32
N TYR A 106 17.18 -8.15 3.25
CA TYR A 106 15.99 -8.89 3.70
C TYR A 106 15.86 -10.21 2.92
N ARG A 107 16.01 -10.15 1.59
CA ARG A 107 15.97 -11.34 0.73
C ARG A 107 17.05 -12.33 1.09
N LYS A 108 18.25 -11.85 1.36
CA LYS A 108 19.38 -12.69 1.77
C LYS A 108 19.08 -13.40 3.09
N GLU A 109 18.54 -12.67 4.07
CA GLU A 109 18.18 -13.23 5.38
C GLU A 109 17.13 -14.34 5.24
N ILE A 110 16.14 -14.15 4.38
CA ILE A 110 15.11 -15.16 4.11
C ILE A 110 15.76 -16.44 3.58
N ARG A 111 16.67 -16.31 2.60
CA ARG A 111 17.36 -17.47 2.02
C ARG A 111 18.19 -18.23 3.04
N GLU A 112 18.84 -17.51 3.94
CA GLU A 112 19.69 -18.13 4.95
C GLU A 112 18.89 -18.89 6.00
N ARG A 113 17.61 -18.57 6.17
CA ARG A 113 16.72 -19.26 7.11
C ARG A 113 16.10 -20.54 6.54
N GLN A 114 16.21 -20.73 5.23
CA GLN A 114 15.60 -21.89 4.54
C GLN A 114 16.59 -23.08 4.41
#